data_c6210ff68254c885c38011fe07d13cd2
#
_entry.id   c6210ff68254c885c38011fe07d13cd2
#
_cell.length_a   1.000
_cell.length_b   1.000
_cell.length_c   1.000
_cell.angle_alpha   90.00
_cell.angle_beta   90.00
_cell.angle_gamma   90.00
#
_symmetry.space_group_name_H-M   'P 1'
#
loop_
_entity.id
_entity.type
_entity.pdbx_description
1 polymer ?
#
loop_
_entity_poly.entity_id
_entity_poly.type
_entity_poly.pdbx_seq_one_letter_code
_entity_poly.pdbx_strand_id
1 'polypeptide(L)'
;MVYNIQKYLALTFNISIDILKGKKTPRCEQDYKIYNLSILMCWFLHPTQVYGSKSLIARHHRCSKNRVYRLNKYYTHNINFKSFVDKYKEDYKNNYASD
;
A
#
# COMPACT_ATOMS: atom_id res chain seq x y z
N MET A 1 7.91 2.80 9.00
CA MET A 1 7.86 2.31 7.63
C MET A 1 6.50 2.47 6.95
N VAL A 2 5.46 1.92 7.53
CA VAL A 2 4.12 2.03 6.93
C VAL A 2 3.72 3.49 6.75
N TYR A 3 3.93 4.30 7.79
CA TYR A 3 3.60 5.72 7.72
C TYR A 3 4.34 6.45 6.60
N ASN A 4 5.61 6.12 6.40
CA ASN A 4 6.42 6.76 5.36
C ASN A 4 5.88 6.44 3.97
N ILE A 5 5.45 5.21 3.75
CA ILE A 5 4.86 4.80 2.48
C ILE A 5 3.52 5.51 2.27
N GLN A 6 2.68 5.58 3.30
CA GLN A 6 1.41 6.29 3.23
C GLN A 6 1.62 7.77 2.92
N LYS A 7 2.60 8.39 3.56
CA LYS A 7 2.92 9.79 3.32
C LYS A 7 3.40 10.02 1.90
N TYR A 8 4.27 9.15 1.40
CA TYR A 8 4.75 9.22 0.02
C TYR A 8 3.59 9.19 -0.97
N LEU A 9 2.67 8.25 -0.80
CA LEU A 9 1.55 8.11 -1.71
C LEU A 9 0.55 9.27 -1.60
N ALA A 10 0.32 9.76 -0.39
CA ALA A 10 -0.56 10.90 -0.19
C ALA A 10 -0.02 12.13 -0.92
N LEU A 11 1.30 12.36 -0.87
CA LEU A 11 1.92 13.47 -1.57
C LEU A 11 1.95 13.25 -3.08
N THR A 12 2.30 12.03 -3.51
CA THR A 12 2.42 11.71 -4.93
C THR A 12 1.09 11.86 -5.67
N PHE A 13 0.00 11.42 -5.05
CA PHE A 13 -1.32 11.43 -5.68
C PHE A 13 -2.21 12.57 -5.20
N ASN A 14 -1.71 13.40 -4.29
CA ASN A 14 -2.45 14.54 -3.74
C ASN A 14 -3.79 14.10 -3.13
N ILE A 15 -3.75 13.09 -2.27
CA ILE A 15 -4.93 12.63 -1.54
C ILE A 15 -4.67 12.72 -0.05
N SER A 16 -5.74 12.71 0.73
CA SER A 16 -5.62 12.77 2.19
C SER A 16 -4.98 11.48 2.72
N ILE A 17 -3.99 11.63 3.59
CA ILE A 17 -3.37 10.48 4.23
C ILE A 17 -4.38 9.71 5.08
N ASP A 18 -5.44 10.35 5.55
CA ASP A 18 -6.47 9.69 6.34
C ASP A 18 -7.23 8.64 5.52
N ILE A 19 -7.31 8.82 4.21
CA ILE A 19 -7.89 7.80 3.32
C ILE A 19 -6.99 6.56 3.35
N LEU A 20 -5.68 6.74 3.27
CA LEU A 20 -4.74 5.62 3.30
C LEU A 20 -4.71 4.93 4.66
N LYS A 21 -4.91 5.68 5.72
CA LYS A 21 -4.98 5.12 7.07
C LYS A 21 -6.32 4.44 7.37
N GLY A 22 -7.27 4.52 6.44
CA GLY A 22 -8.60 3.95 6.65
C GLY A 22 -9.49 4.77 7.57
N LYS A 23 -9.10 6.00 7.88
CA LYS A 23 -9.90 6.90 8.73
C LYS A 23 -11.01 7.61 7.98
N LYS A 24 -10.84 7.76 6.65
CA LYS A 24 -11.82 8.35 5.77
C LYS A 24 -12.13 7.38 4.64
N THR A 25 -13.37 7.38 4.19
CA THR A 25 -13.79 6.53 3.07
C THR A 25 -13.19 7.06 1.76
N PRO A 26 -12.66 6.18 0.90
CA PRO A 26 -12.24 6.60 -0.44
C PRO A 26 -13.41 7.23 -1.20
N ARG A 27 -13.14 8.33 -1.89
CA ARG A 27 -14.18 9.12 -2.57
C ARG A 27 -14.50 8.59 -3.96
N CYS A 28 -13.58 7.85 -4.56
CA CYS A 28 -13.71 7.39 -5.94
C CYS A 28 -12.84 6.16 -6.15
N GLU A 29 -12.93 5.56 -7.34
CA GLU A 29 -12.14 4.38 -7.67
C GLU A 29 -10.65 4.64 -7.60
N GLN A 30 -10.21 5.83 -8.00
CA GLN A 30 -8.79 6.18 -7.95
C GLN A 30 -8.27 6.16 -6.52
N ASP A 31 -9.00 6.75 -5.57
CA ASP A 31 -8.62 6.72 -4.16
C ASP A 31 -8.52 5.29 -3.65
N TYR A 32 -9.45 4.43 -4.04
CA TYR A 32 -9.45 3.02 -3.65
C TYR A 32 -8.23 2.31 -4.20
N LYS A 33 -7.88 2.59 -5.45
CA LYS A 33 -6.72 1.99 -6.09
C LYS A 33 -5.44 2.36 -5.36
N ILE A 34 -5.31 3.62 -4.94
CA ILE A 34 -4.14 4.10 -4.21
C ILE A 34 -4.10 3.52 -2.80
N TYR A 35 -5.25 3.37 -2.17
CA TYR A 35 -5.36 2.71 -0.86
C TYR A 35 -4.85 1.26 -0.96
N ASN A 36 -5.28 0.52 -1.98
CA ASN A 36 -4.80 -0.84 -2.21
C ASN A 36 -3.31 -0.88 -2.54
N LEU A 37 -2.82 0.10 -3.30
CA LEU A 37 -1.40 0.25 -3.59
C LEU A 37 -0.59 0.41 -2.31
N SER A 38 -1.08 1.23 -1.38
CA SER A 38 -0.42 1.45 -0.09
C SER A 38 -0.27 0.14 0.68
N ILE A 39 -1.34 -0.65 0.74
CA ILE A 39 -1.31 -1.94 1.44
C ILE A 39 -0.25 -2.86 0.85
N LEU A 40 -0.21 -2.98 -0.48
CA LEU A 40 0.73 -3.87 -1.14
C LEU A 40 2.16 -3.37 -1.08
N MET A 41 2.39 -2.07 -1.21
CA MET A 41 3.73 -1.53 -1.05
C MET A 41 4.26 -1.81 0.36
N CYS A 42 3.44 -1.63 1.36
CA CYS A 42 3.83 -1.96 2.73
C CYS A 42 4.16 -3.44 2.87
N TRP A 43 3.37 -4.31 2.24
CA TRP A 43 3.61 -5.74 2.30
C TRP A 43 4.95 -6.12 1.65
N PHE A 44 5.19 -5.63 0.43
CA PHE A 44 6.41 -6.00 -0.30
C PHE A 44 7.66 -5.34 0.24
N LEU A 45 7.55 -4.15 0.80
CA LEU A 45 8.70 -3.40 1.30
C LEU A 45 8.96 -3.61 2.79
N HIS A 46 8.11 -4.35 3.46
CA HIS A 46 8.31 -4.66 4.87
C HIS A 46 9.57 -5.53 5.01
N PRO A 47 10.52 -5.12 5.86
CA PRO A 47 11.84 -5.78 5.88
C PRO A 47 11.82 -7.25 6.25
N THR A 48 10.84 -7.70 7.00
CA THR A 48 10.85 -9.08 7.48
C THR A 48 9.85 -9.99 6.82
N GLN A 49 8.71 -9.48 6.37
CA GLN A 49 7.62 -10.28 5.80
C GLN A 49 7.32 -11.54 6.63
N VAL A 50 7.51 -11.46 7.94
CA VAL A 50 7.30 -12.59 8.83
C VAL A 50 5.88 -12.62 9.36
N TYR A 51 5.60 -13.68 10.10
CA TYR A 51 4.32 -13.84 10.78
C TYR A 51 4.01 -12.57 11.60
N GLY A 52 2.82 -12.02 11.39
CA GLY A 52 2.41 -10.80 12.06
C GLY A 52 2.49 -9.55 11.20
N SER A 53 3.26 -9.57 10.11
CA SER A 53 3.36 -8.41 9.22
C SER A 53 2.02 -8.04 8.61
N LYS A 54 1.21 -9.03 8.23
CA LYS A 54 -0.12 -8.78 7.70
C LYS A 54 -1.01 -8.08 8.72
N SER A 55 -0.92 -8.48 9.99
CA SER A 55 -1.68 -7.85 11.07
C SER A 55 -1.29 -6.40 11.26
N LEU A 56 0.01 -6.12 11.22
CA LEU A 56 0.51 -4.77 11.37
C LEU A 56 0.02 -3.87 10.23
N ILE A 57 0.18 -4.35 8.99
CA ILE A 57 -0.22 -3.60 7.80
C ILE A 57 -1.74 -3.37 7.81
N ALA A 58 -2.51 -4.42 8.12
CA ALA A 58 -3.97 -4.31 8.19
C ALA A 58 -4.40 -3.29 9.24
N ARG A 59 -3.74 -3.29 10.40
CA ARG A 59 -4.05 -2.33 11.47
C ARG A 59 -3.81 -0.89 11.01
N HIS A 60 -2.70 -0.64 10.35
CA HIS A 60 -2.34 0.71 9.90
C HIS A 60 -3.22 1.20 8.76
N HIS A 61 -3.92 0.31 8.09
CA HIS A 61 -4.87 0.66 7.03
C HIS A 61 -6.32 0.46 7.45
N ARG A 62 -6.56 0.00 8.70
CA ARG A 62 -7.88 -0.29 9.25
C ARG A 62 -8.68 -1.24 8.36
N CYS A 63 -8.03 -2.31 7.94
CA CYS A 63 -8.67 -3.33 7.12
C CYS A 63 -8.38 -4.71 7.71
N SER A 64 -9.00 -5.74 7.13
CA SER A 64 -8.78 -7.12 7.58
C SER A 64 -7.48 -7.68 7.02
N LYS A 65 -6.93 -8.67 7.70
CA LYS A 65 -5.76 -9.41 7.19
C LYS A 65 -6.09 -10.09 5.86
N ASN A 66 -7.33 -10.54 5.71
CA ASN A 66 -7.76 -11.17 4.47
C ASN A 66 -7.68 -10.23 3.27
N ARG A 67 -7.88 -8.93 3.49
CA ARG A 67 -7.73 -7.95 2.42
C ARG A 67 -6.29 -7.92 1.91
N VAL A 68 -5.31 -7.93 2.81
CA VAL A 68 -3.89 -7.96 2.43
C VAL A 68 -3.60 -9.22 1.61
N TYR A 69 -4.11 -10.35 2.06
CA TYR A 69 -3.92 -11.63 1.37
C TYR A 69 -4.55 -11.62 -0.03
N ARG A 70 -5.80 -11.14 -0.13
CA ARG A 70 -6.51 -11.09 -1.41
C ARG A 70 -5.85 -10.14 -2.40
N LEU A 71 -5.34 -8.99 -1.91
CA LEU A 71 -4.65 -8.04 -2.78
C LEU A 71 -3.35 -8.62 -3.31
N ASN A 72 -2.62 -9.38 -2.49
CA ASN A 72 -1.41 -10.04 -2.94
C ASN A 72 -1.73 -11.06 -4.05
N LYS A 73 -2.82 -11.78 -3.90
CA LYS A 73 -3.27 -12.73 -4.91
C LYS A 73 -3.65 -12.02 -6.20
N TYR A 74 -4.39 -10.92 -6.09
CA TYR A 74 -4.78 -10.11 -7.23
C TYR A 74 -3.56 -9.57 -7.97
N TYR A 75 -2.57 -9.09 -7.23
CA TYR A 75 -1.29 -8.62 -7.79
C TYR A 75 -0.64 -9.72 -8.63
N THR A 76 -0.64 -10.94 -8.13
CA THR A 76 -0.01 -12.07 -8.83
C THR A 76 -0.70 -12.40 -10.14
N HIS A 77 -2.03 -12.24 -10.22
CA HIS A 77 -2.82 -12.67 -11.36
C HIS A 77 -3.25 -11.57 -12.32
N ASN A 78 -2.99 -10.30 -11.99
CA ASN A 78 -3.39 -9.18 -12.85
C ASN A 78 -2.18 -8.37 -13.25
N ILE A 79 -1.79 -8.48 -14.53
CA ILE A 79 -0.55 -7.86 -15.02
C ILE A 79 -0.59 -6.33 -14.96
N ASN A 80 -1.74 -5.73 -15.21
CA ASN A 80 -1.87 -4.28 -15.17
C ASN A 80 -1.71 -3.74 -13.76
N PHE A 81 -2.33 -4.42 -12.79
CA PHE A 81 -2.20 -4.05 -11.39
C PHE A 81 -0.78 -4.28 -10.89
N LYS A 82 -0.17 -5.39 -11.31
CA LYS A 82 1.23 -5.70 -10.96
C LYS A 82 2.17 -4.61 -11.46
N SER A 83 2.02 -4.19 -12.70
CA SER A 83 2.86 -3.13 -13.28
C SER A 83 2.69 -1.81 -12.55
N PHE A 84 1.45 -1.48 -12.17
CA PHE A 84 1.15 -0.28 -11.41
C PHE A 84 1.84 -0.29 -10.04
N VAL A 85 1.73 -1.40 -9.32
CA VAL A 85 2.35 -1.55 -8.00
C VAL A 85 3.87 -1.50 -8.11
N ASP A 86 4.43 -2.23 -9.08
CA ASP A 86 5.88 -2.31 -9.25
C ASP A 86 6.48 -0.95 -9.58
N LYS A 87 5.79 -0.14 -10.36
CA LYS A 87 6.24 1.21 -10.72
C LYS A 87 6.45 2.08 -9.47
N TYR A 88 5.46 2.12 -8.60
CA TYR A 88 5.54 2.98 -7.42
C TYR A 88 6.41 2.38 -6.33
N LYS A 89 6.48 1.08 -6.25
CA LYS A 89 7.40 0.38 -5.35
C LYS A 89 8.84 0.75 -5.68
N GLU A 90 9.18 0.73 -6.97
CA GLU A 90 10.51 1.07 -7.45
C GLU A 90 10.82 2.55 -7.22
N ASP A 91 9.87 3.43 -7.53
CA ASP A 91 10.04 4.85 -7.32
C ASP A 91 10.28 5.18 -5.84
N TYR A 92 9.54 4.56 -4.96
CA TYR A 92 9.73 4.77 -3.52
C TYR A 92 11.12 4.31 -3.08
N LYS A 93 11.55 3.13 -3.53
CA LYS A 93 12.87 2.60 -3.17
C LYS A 93 13.99 3.51 -3.64
N ASN A 94 13.87 4.04 -4.85
CA ASN A 94 14.91 4.87 -5.42
C ASN A 94 15.01 6.25 -4.79
N ASN A 95 13.90 6.80 -4.33
CA ASN A 95 13.85 8.20 -3.88
C ASN A 95 13.68 8.38 -2.39
N TYR A 96 13.22 7.36 -1.66
CA TYR A 96 12.86 7.54 -0.25
C TYR A 96 13.42 6.47 0.67
N ALA A 97 13.83 5.33 0.16
CA ALA A 97 14.28 4.21 0.97
C ALA A 97 15.75 3.89 0.76
N SER A 98 16.47 4.79 0.12
CA SER A 98 17.88 4.57 -0.22
C SER A 98 18.83 4.76 0.96
N ASP A 99 18.33 5.28 2.04
CA ASP A 99 19.16 5.47 3.24
C ASP A 99 19.05 4.28 4.19
#